data_f649fdd6c95ee000b580b243b8a21869
#
_entry.id   f649fdd6c95ee000b580b243b8a21869
#
_cell.length_a   1.000
_cell.length_b   1.000
_cell.length_c   1.000
_cell.angle_alpha   90.00
_cell.angle_beta   90.00
_cell.angle_gamma   90.00
#
_symmetry.space_group_name_H-M   'P 1'
#
loop_
_entity.id
_entity.type
_entity.pdbx_description
1 polymer ?
#
loop_
_entity_poly.entity_id
_entity_poly.type
_entity_poly.pdbx_seq_one_letter_code
_entity_poly.pdbx_strand_id
1 'polypeptide(L)'
;ADAFAAALAHTLARRARMLKLLSMNHYDMEANSRMENLVAFKRSYGAAMQAVTQCVEKFFPHMPAEAVQGFLYAFFPFLFGLYPYAYVTDKQKAAMNQADVPYPFLSLYDLTYPCVRKLLDGFH
;
A
#
# COMPACT_ATOMS: atom_id res chain seq x y z
N ALA A 1 -10.71 4.72 -13.97
CA ALA A 1 -9.37 4.56 -13.34
C ALA A 1 -9.00 5.76 -12.48
N ASP A 2 -9.22 6.96 -12.99
CA ASP A 2 -8.86 8.18 -12.26
C ASP A 2 -9.65 8.33 -10.96
N ALA A 3 -10.97 8.19 -11.03
CA ALA A 3 -11.84 8.32 -9.86
C ALA A 3 -11.56 7.25 -8.82
N PHE A 4 -11.30 6.02 -9.25
CA PHE A 4 -10.97 4.91 -8.37
C PHE A 4 -9.63 5.16 -7.66
N ALA A 5 -8.60 5.57 -8.42
CA ALA A 5 -7.28 5.86 -7.86
C ALA A 5 -7.34 7.00 -6.85
N ALA A 6 -8.10 8.07 -7.15
CA ALA A 6 -8.27 9.19 -6.23
C ALA A 6 -9.00 8.78 -4.96
N ALA A 7 -10.07 8.00 -5.07
CA ALA A 7 -10.84 7.53 -3.92
C ALA A 7 -9.99 6.63 -3.02
N LEU A 8 -9.24 5.71 -3.60
CA LEU A 8 -8.36 4.82 -2.86
C LEU A 8 -7.25 5.60 -2.15
N ALA A 9 -6.64 6.56 -2.84
CA ALA A 9 -5.59 7.40 -2.26
C ALA A 9 -6.11 8.25 -1.10
N HIS A 10 -7.31 8.82 -1.22
CA HIS A 10 -7.95 9.57 -0.11
C HIS A 10 -8.25 8.66 1.07
N THR A 11 -8.73 7.46 0.82
CA THR A 11 -9.02 6.49 1.88
C THR A 11 -7.75 6.14 2.65
N LEU A 12 -6.65 5.84 1.95
CA LEU A 12 -5.39 5.48 2.57
C LEU A 12 -4.76 6.66 3.33
N ALA A 13 -4.95 7.88 2.84
CA ALA A 13 -4.44 9.08 3.52
C ALA A 13 -5.04 9.23 4.93
N ARG A 14 -6.22 8.66 5.18
CA ARG A 14 -6.88 8.67 6.48
C ARG A 14 -6.50 7.49 7.37
N ARG A 15 -5.66 6.56 6.87
CA ARG A 15 -5.33 5.31 7.55
C ARG A 15 -3.84 5.19 7.85
N ALA A 16 -3.23 6.30 8.25
CA ALA A 16 -1.79 6.35 8.54
C ALA A 16 -1.39 5.33 9.61
N ARG A 17 -2.21 5.16 10.65
CA ARG A 17 -1.93 4.20 11.72
C ARG A 17 -1.90 2.77 11.21
N MET A 18 -2.86 2.41 10.34
CA MET A 18 -2.87 1.09 9.73
C MET A 18 -1.62 0.86 8.87
N LEU A 19 -1.26 1.86 8.05
CA LEU A 19 -0.09 1.78 7.19
C LEU A 19 1.20 1.66 7.98
N LYS A 20 1.27 2.35 9.14
CA LYS A 20 2.41 2.20 10.06
C LYS A 20 2.53 0.77 10.56
N LEU A 21 1.42 0.15 10.95
CA LEU A 21 1.42 -1.24 11.41
C LEU A 21 1.85 -2.20 10.29
N LEU A 22 1.39 -1.97 9.06
CA LEU A 22 1.80 -2.78 7.91
C LEU A 22 3.30 -2.65 7.63
N SER A 23 3.87 -1.47 7.83
CA SER A 23 5.29 -1.23 7.62
C SER A 23 6.18 -1.92 8.66
N MET A 24 5.60 -2.34 9.80
CA MET A 24 6.27 -3.12 10.82
C MET A 24 6.36 -4.60 10.40
N ASN A 25 6.70 -4.81 9.23
CA ASN A 25 7.17 -5.99 8.51
C ASN A 25 6.66 -7.37 9.00
N HIS A 26 6.38 -8.25 8.04
CA HIS A 26 6.05 -9.65 8.26
C HIS A 26 7.06 -10.38 9.17
N TYR A 27 8.35 -10.04 9.04
CA TYR A 27 9.40 -10.68 9.82
C TYR A 27 9.30 -10.35 11.31
N ASP A 28 9.01 -9.10 11.65
CA ASP A 28 8.83 -8.70 13.05
C ASP A 28 7.62 -9.37 13.65
N MET A 29 6.51 -9.45 12.92
CA MET A 29 5.32 -10.12 13.39
C MET A 29 5.53 -11.62 13.52
N GLU A 30 6.23 -12.23 12.58
CA GLU A 30 6.55 -13.65 12.63
C GLU A 30 7.46 -13.98 13.82
N ALA A 31 8.51 -13.17 14.02
CA ALA A 31 9.50 -13.42 15.07
C ALA A 31 8.98 -13.15 16.48
N ASN A 32 8.08 -12.16 16.64
CA ASN A 32 7.67 -11.64 17.94
C ASN A 32 6.22 -11.93 18.31
N SER A 33 5.47 -12.60 17.45
CA SER A 33 4.06 -12.92 17.68
C SER A 33 3.85 -14.41 17.86
N ARG A 34 2.85 -14.77 18.67
CA ARG A 34 2.39 -16.15 18.76
C ARG A 34 1.71 -16.54 17.44
N MET A 35 1.71 -17.86 17.16
CA MET A 35 1.06 -18.39 15.97
C MET A 35 -0.41 -17.94 15.85
N GLU A 36 -1.13 -17.89 16.96
CA GLU A 36 -2.54 -17.46 16.99
C GLU A 36 -2.70 -16.01 16.48
N ASN A 37 -1.80 -15.12 16.93
CA ASN A 37 -1.81 -13.72 16.51
C ASN A 37 -1.43 -13.58 15.03
N LEU A 38 -0.48 -14.38 14.59
CA LEU A 38 -0.08 -14.38 13.18
C LEU A 38 -1.22 -14.87 12.29
N VAL A 39 -1.93 -15.93 12.70
CA VAL A 39 -3.09 -16.44 11.98
C VAL A 39 -4.19 -15.38 11.91
N ALA A 40 -4.47 -14.70 13.04
CA ALA A 40 -5.48 -13.63 13.07
C ALA A 40 -5.10 -12.48 12.13
N PHE A 41 -3.82 -12.10 12.11
CA PHE A 41 -3.33 -11.07 11.18
C PHE A 41 -3.51 -11.50 9.73
N LYS A 42 -3.16 -12.74 9.40
CA LYS A 42 -3.30 -13.26 8.04
C LYS A 42 -4.76 -13.35 7.60
N ARG A 43 -5.68 -13.67 8.50
CA ARG A 43 -7.12 -13.64 8.20
C ARG A 43 -7.60 -12.24 7.87
N SER A 44 -7.18 -11.25 8.66
CA SER A 44 -7.52 -9.85 8.40
C SER A 44 -6.92 -9.37 7.08
N TYR A 45 -5.69 -9.76 6.79
CA TYR A 45 -5.02 -9.46 5.55
C TYR A 45 -5.77 -10.09 4.36
N GLY A 46 -6.16 -11.35 4.47
CA GLY A 46 -6.92 -12.04 3.44
C GLY A 46 -8.28 -11.39 3.18
N ALA A 47 -8.97 -10.97 4.26
CA ALA A 47 -10.25 -10.27 4.15
C ALA A 47 -10.07 -8.92 3.43
N ALA A 48 -9.00 -8.20 3.74
CA ALA A 48 -8.69 -6.93 3.06
C ALA A 48 -8.40 -7.14 1.57
N MET A 49 -7.62 -8.16 1.24
CA MET A 49 -7.36 -8.53 -0.15
C MET A 49 -8.65 -8.84 -0.91
N GLN A 50 -9.54 -9.61 -0.27
CA GLN A 50 -10.82 -9.97 -0.88
C GLN A 50 -11.70 -8.75 -1.10
N ALA A 51 -11.74 -7.84 -0.13
CA ALA A 51 -12.52 -6.60 -0.24
C ALA A 51 -12.01 -5.74 -1.40
N VAL A 52 -10.71 -5.58 -1.54
CA VAL A 52 -10.12 -4.81 -2.65
C VAL A 52 -10.40 -5.52 -3.99
N THR A 53 -10.28 -6.85 -4.03
CA THR A 53 -10.61 -7.63 -5.22
C THR A 53 -12.04 -7.37 -5.69
N GLN A 54 -12.99 -7.42 -4.76
CA GLN A 54 -14.40 -7.17 -5.06
C GLN A 54 -14.62 -5.74 -5.57
N CYS A 55 -13.95 -4.76 -4.98
CA CYS A 55 -14.02 -3.38 -5.45
C CYS A 55 -13.49 -3.23 -6.87
N VAL A 56 -12.34 -3.82 -7.17
CA VAL A 56 -11.75 -3.76 -8.50
C VAL A 56 -12.66 -4.42 -9.53
N GLU A 57 -13.20 -5.58 -9.22
CA GLU A 57 -14.13 -6.30 -10.10
C GLU A 57 -15.41 -5.50 -10.35
N LYS A 58 -15.90 -4.81 -9.33
CA LYS A 58 -17.11 -3.98 -9.44
C LYS A 58 -16.89 -2.77 -10.35
N PHE A 59 -15.76 -2.07 -10.18
CA PHE A 59 -15.48 -0.85 -10.95
C PHE A 59 -14.84 -1.13 -12.30
N PHE A 60 -14.25 -2.29 -12.49
CA PHE A 60 -13.61 -2.70 -13.74
C PHE A 60 -14.07 -4.10 -14.15
N PRO A 61 -15.37 -4.26 -14.49
CA PRO A 61 -15.94 -5.59 -14.72
C PRO A 61 -15.36 -6.33 -15.93
N HIS A 62 -14.70 -5.60 -16.82
CA HIS A 62 -14.07 -6.19 -18.01
C HIS A 62 -12.59 -6.55 -17.80
N MET A 63 -12.04 -6.24 -16.63
CA MET A 63 -10.66 -6.57 -16.33
C MET A 63 -10.51 -8.09 -16.14
N PRO A 64 -9.60 -8.76 -16.87
CA PRO A 64 -9.41 -10.21 -16.71
C PRO A 64 -8.94 -10.55 -15.29
N ALA A 65 -9.24 -11.78 -14.85
CA ALA A 65 -8.85 -12.25 -13.52
C ALA A 65 -7.34 -12.14 -13.29
N GLU A 66 -6.54 -12.43 -14.30
CA GLU A 66 -5.08 -12.29 -14.21
C GLU A 66 -4.65 -10.85 -13.97
N ALA A 67 -5.31 -9.88 -14.60
CA ALA A 67 -5.02 -8.47 -14.42
C ALA A 67 -5.42 -7.99 -13.02
N VAL A 68 -6.56 -8.45 -12.49
CA VAL A 68 -6.98 -8.16 -11.12
C VAL A 68 -5.94 -8.69 -10.13
N GLN A 69 -5.51 -9.93 -10.31
CA GLN A 69 -4.49 -10.54 -9.45
C GLN A 69 -3.16 -9.81 -9.55
N GLY A 70 -2.75 -9.42 -10.76
CA GLY A 70 -1.55 -8.62 -10.98
C GLY A 70 -1.59 -7.28 -10.27
N PHE A 71 -2.74 -6.61 -10.29
CA PHE A 71 -2.94 -5.39 -9.54
C PHE A 71 -2.74 -5.60 -8.04
N LEU A 72 -3.36 -6.64 -7.49
CA LEU A 72 -3.26 -6.93 -6.05
C LEU A 72 -1.83 -7.23 -5.62
N TYR A 73 -1.12 -8.04 -6.39
CA TYR A 73 0.26 -8.41 -6.06
C TYR A 73 1.27 -7.29 -6.27
N ALA A 74 0.91 -6.24 -6.98
CA ALA A 74 1.71 -5.01 -7.06
C ALA A 74 1.31 -4.03 -5.94
N PHE A 75 0.01 -3.89 -5.68
CA PHE A 75 -0.52 -2.90 -4.76
C PHE A 75 -0.24 -3.23 -3.30
N PHE A 76 -0.44 -4.50 -2.88
CA PHE A 76 -0.26 -4.86 -1.47
C PHE A 76 1.19 -4.74 -1.00
N PRO A 77 2.21 -5.19 -1.76
CA PRO A 77 3.60 -4.90 -1.39
C PRO A 77 3.89 -3.41 -1.29
N PHE A 78 3.29 -2.60 -2.17
CA PHE A 78 3.38 -1.15 -2.10
C PHE A 78 2.83 -0.63 -0.77
N LEU A 79 1.68 -1.12 -0.32
CA LEU A 79 1.09 -0.71 0.95
C LEU A 79 2.00 -1.01 2.14
N PHE A 80 2.68 -2.16 2.14
CA PHE A 80 3.58 -2.54 3.22
C PHE A 80 4.79 -1.63 3.33
N GLY A 81 5.23 -1.03 2.22
CA GLY A 81 6.38 -0.13 2.21
C GLY A 81 6.04 1.35 2.21
N LEU A 82 4.77 1.70 2.14
CA LEU A 82 4.34 3.08 1.89
C LEU A 82 4.63 4.05 3.04
N TYR A 83 4.38 3.63 4.28
CA TYR A 83 4.43 4.53 5.43
C TYR A 83 5.77 5.24 5.61
N PRO A 84 6.93 4.54 5.56
CA PRO A 84 8.22 5.20 5.74
C PRO A 84 8.53 6.26 4.68
N TYR A 85 7.97 6.13 3.49
CA TYR A 85 8.17 7.10 2.41
C TYR A 85 7.34 8.36 2.60
N ALA A 86 6.18 8.24 3.24
CA ALA A 86 5.30 9.38 3.52
C ALA A 86 5.66 10.10 4.81
N TYR A 87 6.20 9.38 5.80
CA TYR A 87 6.51 9.89 7.13
C TYR A 87 7.99 9.74 7.43
N VAL A 88 8.81 10.52 6.73
CA VAL A 88 10.26 10.53 6.88
C VAL A 88 10.63 11.28 8.16
N THR A 89 11.46 10.65 9.00
CA THR A 89 11.91 11.27 10.26
C THR A 89 12.92 12.39 10.00
N ASP A 90 13.06 13.32 10.97
CA ASP A 90 14.04 14.39 10.87
C ASP A 90 15.46 13.85 10.76
N LYS A 91 15.75 12.76 11.46
CA LYS A 91 17.04 12.10 11.37
C LYS A 91 17.33 11.55 9.97
N GLN A 92 16.31 10.93 9.34
CA GLN A 92 16.44 10.44 7.98
C GLN A 92 16.61 11.57 6.96
N LYS A 93 15.85 12.67 7.14
CA LYS A 93 16.00 13.86 6.29
C LYS A 93 17.43 14.43 6.37
N ALA A 94 17.95 14.53 7.58
CA ALA A 94 19.33 15.02 7.79
C ALA A 94 20.34 14.10 7.13
N ALA A 95 20.17 12.79 7.25
CA ALA A 95 21.06 11.81 6.62
C ALA A 95 21.03 11.92 5.10
N MET A 96 19.85 12.11 4.51
CA MET A 96 19.73 12.31 3.07
C MET A 96 20.43 13.57 2.60
N ASN A 97 20.30 14.67 3.34
CA ASN A 97 20.98 15.92 3.03
C ASN A 97 22.50 15.76 3.10
N GLN A 98 23.01 15.07 4.11
CA GLN A 98 24.44 14.82 4.26
C GLN A 98 24.98 13.89 3.17
N ALA A 99 24.16 12.97 2.70
CA ALA A 99 24.52 12.03 1.65
C ALA A 99 24.32 12.59 0.23
N ASP A 100 23.83 13.83 0.11
CA ASP A 100 23.51 14.49 -1.16
C ASP A 100 22.50 13.68 -1.99
N VAL A 101 21.55 13.03 -1.32
CA VAL A 101 20.48 12.28 -1.98
C VAL A 101 19.26 13.18 -2.16
N PRO A 102 18.88 13.51 -3.39
CA PRO A 102 17.66 14.28 -3.62
C PRO A 102 16.44 13.42 -3.32
N TYR A 103 15.50 13.97 -2.55
CA TYR A 103 14.31 13.23 -2.15
C TYR A 103 13.09 14.15 -2.10
N PRO A 104 12.09 13.95 -2.96
CA PRO A 104 10.84 14.69 -2.86
C PRO A 104 9.99 14.10 -1.73
N PHE A 105 9.67 14.90 -0.73
CA PHE A 105 8.84 14.45 0.39
C PHE A 105 7.36 14.55 0.01
N LEU A 106 6.76 13.43 -0.35
CA LEU A 106 5.39 13.35 -0.85
C LEU A 106 4.44 12.84 0.24
N SER A 107 3.20 13.29 0.18
CA SER A 107 2.14 12.82 1.07
C SER A 107 1.71 11.41 0.72
N LEU A 108 0.94 10.77 1.63
CA LEU A 108 0.32 9.46 1.31
C LEU A 108 -0.49 9.52 0.02
N TYR A 109 -1.28 10.57 -0.16
CA TYR A 109 -2.07 10.73 -1.37
C TYR A 109 -1.19 10.83 -2.62
N ASP A 110 -0.17 11.69 -2.56
CA ASP A 110 0.70 11.94 -3.71
C ASP A 110 1.55 10.74 -4.10
N LEU A 111 1.81 9.82 -3.15
CA LEU A 111 2.48 8.55 -3.44
C LEU A 111 1.50 7.52 -3.99
N THR A 112 0.31 7.44 -3.42
CA THR A 112 -0.67 6.40 -3.74
C THR A 112 -1.38 6.62 -5.06
N TYR A 113 -1.85 7.83 -5.30
CA TYR A 113 -2.65 8.13 -6.48
C TYR A 113 -1.92 7.78 -7.79
N PRO A 114 -0.70 8.27 -8.02
CA PRO A 114 -0.01 7.93 -9.27
C PRO A 114 0.33 6.44 -9.38
N CYS A 115 0.64 5.78 -8.26
CA CYS A 115 0.92 4.35 -8.28
C CYS A 115 -0.29 3.55 -8.73
N VAL A 116 -1.45 3.80 -8.12
CA VAL A 116 -2.70 3.09 -8.47
C VAL A 116 -3.10 3.41 -9.91
N ARG A 117 -2.96 4.68 -10.34
CA ARG A 117 -3.26 5.10 -11.70
C ARG A 117 -2.44 4.31 -12.72
N LYS A 118 -1.13 4.24 -12.49
CA LYS A 118 -0.22 3.52 -13.38
C LYS A 118 -0.52 2.03 -13.43
N LEU A 119 -0.83 1.43 -12.27
CA LEU A 119 -1.17 0.02 -12.22
C LEU A 119 -2.44 -0.28 -13.03
N LEU A 120 -3.47 0.54 -12.86
CA LEU A 120 -4.73 0.37 -13.58
C LEU A 120 -4.57 0.61 -15.07
N ASP A 121 -3.84 1.65 -15.46
CA ASP A 121 -3.60 1.96 -16.87
C ASP A 121 -2.80 0.86 -17.55
N GLY A 122 -1.91 0.19 -16.83
CA GLY A 122 -1.11 -0.90 -17.37
C GLY A 122 -1.88 -2.19 -17.65
N PHE A 123 -3.12 -2.32 -17.14
CA PHE A 123 -3.94 -3.52 -17.29
C PHE A 123 -5.12 -3.34 -18.26
N HIS A 124 -5.16 -2.24 -18.97
CA HIS A 124 -6.20 -1.99 -19.98
C HIS A 124 -5.86 -2.53 -21.34
#